data_5e4fda29503552f81aea6fa2d316d11f
#
_entry.id   5e4fda29503552f81aea6fa2d316d11f
#
_cell.length_a   1.000
_cell.length_b   1.000
_cell.length_c   1.000
_cell.angle_alpha   90.00
_cell.angle_beta   90.00
_cell.angle_gamma   90.00
#
_symmetry.space_group_name_H-M   'P 1'
#
loop_
_entity.id
_entity.type
_entity.pdbx_description
1 polymer ?
#
loop_
_entity_poly.entity_id
_entity_poly.type
_entity_poly.pdbx_seq_one_letter_code
_entity_poly.pdbx_strand_id
1 'polypeptide(L)'
;MKKLIVVLFIIIGCTERESKNPKGLQTENVILITLDGVRWQEVFTGADRNIINDSIMVKDLVGPRAKFWKTDVNERRETLMPFLWEIIGQNGQIYGNKEKGSVMRLTNPYLFSYPGYNELLVGFNDDSVNSNDKNWNPNTNVLEFINQQDEFKNKVAAFSSWEVFDWIINKERNDFTINSGGFPLEDGLLTAKQKWMNSFISEIPYPNYGTGVRWDVFTYEYAFEYLKLHNPRVLYIAFDETDEFSHQREYDKYLSAIQRLDGYIKQIWNWTQSQKRYREKTTLIITTDHGRGDYTDGRWSSHGKSIPEAEYLWSAIIGPDTPALGEITNADTVATNQIAATISHLLGYDYESNRPAGSVIKRMIR
;
A
#
# COMPACT_ATOMS: atom_id res chain seq x y z
N MET A 1 -29.91 -37.00 -55.94
CA MET A 1 -29.33 -35.65 -55.79
C MET A 1 -29.16 -35.38 -54.28
N LYS A 2 -27.90 -35.49 -53.78
CA LYS A 2 -27.56 -35.21 -52.35
C LYS A 2 -27.26 -33.73 -52.24
N LYS A 3 -28.02 -33.01 -51.42
CA LYS A 3 -27.73 -31.59 -51.11
C LYS A 3 -26.62 -31.51 -50.08
N LEU A 4 -25.50 -30.92 -50.44
CA LEU A 4 -24.38 -30.59 -49.55
C LEU A 4 -24.74 -29.31 -48.79
N ILE A 5 -24.91 -29.41 -47.45
CA ILE A 5 -25.06 -28.24 -46.61
C ILE A 5 -23.67 -27.83 -46.16
N VAL A 6 -23.20 -26.70 -46.63
CA VAL A 6 -21.95 -26.06 -46.17
C VAL A 6 -22.31 -25.19 -44.94
N VAL A 7 -21.87 -25.58 -43.74
CA VAL A 7 -21.99 -24.79 -42.53
C VAL A 7 -20.75 -23.88 -42.44
N LEU A 8 -20.97 -22.60 -42.64
CA LEU A 8 -19.93 -21.57 -42.50
C LEU A 8 -19.77 -21.21 -41.04
N PHE A 9 -18.69 -21.65 -40.40
CA PHE A 9 -18.31 -21.20 -39.06
C PHE A 9 -17.73 -19.78 -39.17
N ILE A 10 -18.49 -18.77 -38.78
CA ILE A 10 -17.98 -17.42 -38.57
C ILE A 10 -17.26 -17.42 -37.21
N ILE A 11 -15.93 -17.47 -37.22
CA ILE A 11 -15.09 -17.20 -36.04
C ILE A 11 -15.13 -15.70 -35.83
N ILE A 12 -15.99 -15.25 -34.89
CA ILE A 12 -15.92 -13.89 -34.37
C ILE A 12 -14.70 -13.84 -33.47
N GLY A 13 -13.56 -13.46 -34.02
CA GLY A 13 -12.38 -13.10 -33.27
C GLY A 13 -12.70 -11.82 -32.48
N CYS A 14 -12.98 -11.94 -31.19
CA CYS A 14 -12.86 -10.81 -30.29
C CYS A 14 -11.38 -10.38 -30.27
N THR A 15 -11.01 -9.43 -31.11
CA THR A 15 -9.80 -8.65 -30.91
C THR A 15 -10.05 -7.80 -29.68
N GLU A 16 -9.48 -8.20 -28.53
CA GLU A 16 -9.33 -7.28 -27.40
C GLU A 16 -8.62 -6.04 -27.98
N ARG A 17 -9.31 -4.92 -28.03
CA ARG A 17 -8.68 -3.64 -28.33
C ARG A 17 -7.67 -3.42 -27.23
N GLU A 18 -6.38 -3.47 -27.55
CA GLU A 18 -5.34 -3.00 -26.64
C GLU A 18 -5.64 -1.54 -26.32
N SER A 19 -6.15 -1.29 -25.13
CA SER A 19 -6.35 0.06 -24.62
C SER A 19 -4.96 0.66 -24.39
N LYS A 20 -4.57 1.56 -25.25
CA LYS A 20 -3.30 2.29 -25.09
C LYS A 20 -3.54 3.39 -24.06
N ASN A 21 -2.68 3.42 -23.01
CA ASN A 21 -2.64 4.51 -22.05
C ASN A 21 -2.63 5.87 -22.78
N PRO A 22 -3.56 6.81 -22.50
CA PRO A 22 -3.68 8.08 -23.21
C PRO A 22 -2.40 8.94 -23.17
N LYS A 23 -1.56 8.76 -22.15
CA LYS A 23 -0.27 9.48 -22.01
C LYS A 23 0.91 8.73 -22.63
N GLY A 24 0.66 7.60 -23.30
CA GLY A 24 1.69 6.80 -23.96
C GLY A 24 2.56 5.97 -23.01
N LEU A 25 2.17 5.87 -21.73
CA LEU A 25 2.83 5.05 -20.73
C LEU A 25 2.49 3.56 -20.91
N GLN A 26 3.37 2.69 -20.42
CA GLN A 26 3.20 1.23 -20.49
C GLN A 26 2.39 0.69 -19.29
N THR A 27 2.26 1.48 -18.22
CA THR A 27 1.48 1.12 -17.02
C THR A 27 0.01 1.03 -17.36
N GLU A 28 -0.53 -0.17 -17.27
CA GLU A 28 -1.96 -0.46 -17.42
C GLU A 28 -2.62 -0.76 -16.06
N ASN A 29 -1.82 -1.18 -15.07
CA ASN A 29 -2.29 -1.58 -13.75
C ASN A 29 -1.46 -0.90 -12.67
N VAL A 30 -2.09 -0.54 -11.55
CA VAL A 30 -1.42 -0.01 -10.37
C VAL A 30 -1.80 -0.83 -9.15
N ILE A 31 -0.81 -1.23 -8.37
CA ILE A 31 -0.99 -1.80 -7.03
C ILE A 31 -0.40 -0.81 -6.03
N LEU A 32 -1.24 -0.27 -5.16
CA LEU A 32 -0.83 0.56 -4.04
C LEU A 32 -0.87 -0.28 -2.76
N ILE A 33 0.20 -0.26 -1.97
CA ILE A 33 0.26 -0.94 -0.69
C ILE A 33 0.73 0.04 0.37
N THR A 34 0.02 0.11 1.50
CA THR A 34 0.44 0.88 2.67
C THR A 34 0.75 -0.04 3.84
N LEU A 35 1.81 0.29 4.57
CA LEU A 35 2.22 -0.35 5.80
C LEU A 35 2.07 0.69 6.92
N ASP A 36 1.01 0.59 7.73
CA ASP A 36 0.65 1.60 8.72
C ASP A 36 1.78 1.86 9.71
N GLY A 37 2.15 3.12 9.86
CA GLY A 37 3.12 3.59 10.82
C GLY A 37 4.53 2.98 10.73
N VAL A 38 4.93 2.42 9.59
CA VAL A 38 6.31 1.93 9.39
C VAL A 38 7.25 3.11 9.23
N ARG A 39 8.19 3.23 10.19
CA ARG A 39 9.14 4.34 10.22
C ARG A 39 10.16 4.25 9.10
N TRP A 40 10.57 5.40 8.58
CA TRP A 40 11.65 5.48 7.60
C TRP A 40 12.99 4.92 8.14
N GLN A 41 13.22 5.02 9.46
CA GLN A 41 14.43 4.51 10.10
C GLN A 41 14.60 3.01 9.85
N GLU A 42 13.58 2.18 10.12
CA GLU A 42 13.67 0.75 9.87
C GLU A 42 13.81 0.42 8.39
N VAL A 43 13.16 1.17 7.52
CA VAL A 43 13.28 0.96 6.07
C VAL A 43 14.72 1.16 5.61
N PHE A 44 15.39 2.22 6.04
CA PHE A 44 16.72 2.57 5.53
C PHE A 44 17.88 2.04 6.37
N THR A 45 17.65 1.71 7.64
CA THR A 45 18.73 1.25 8.53
C THR A 45 18.50 -0.14 9.13
N GLY A 46 17.33 -0.76 8.88
CA GLY A 46 16.94 -2.02 9.52
C GLY A 46 16.61 -1.82 11.00
N ALA A 47 16.73 -2.88 11.79
CA ALA A 47 16.42 -2.82 13.21
C ALA A 47 17.21 -1.74 13.95
N ASP A 48 16.52 -0.89 14.72
CA ASP A 48 17.16 0.12 15.57
C ASP A 48 17.96 -0.54 16.69
N ARG A 49 19.22 -0.10 16.86
CA ARG A 49 20.15 -0.67 17.84
C ARG A 49 19.65 -0.52 19.27
N ASN A 50 19.10 0.62 19.59
CA ASN A 50 18.70 0.93 20.97
C ASN A 50 17.41 0.18 21.33
N ILE A 51 16.43 0.20 20.42
CA ILE A 51 15.12 -0.44 20.66
C ILE A 51 15.27 -1.96 20.73
N ILE A 52 16.04 -2.60 19.84
CA ILE A 52 16.19 -4.06 19.83
C ILE A 52 16.96 -4.62 21.05
N ASN A 53 17.66 -3.74 21.79
CA ASN A 53 18.36 -4.09 23.02
C ASN A 53 17.61 -3.65 24.29
N ASP A 54 16.44 -3.04 24.14
CA ASP A 54 15.63 -2.57 25.26
C ASP A 54 14.66 -3.66 25.71
N SER A 55 14.85 -4.18 26.94
CA SER A 55 14.00 -5.24 27.51
C SER A 55 12.54 -4.83 27.79
N ILE A 56 12.24 -3.53 27.75
CA ILE A 56 10.86 -3.03 27.83
C ILE A 56 10.16 -3.18 26.46
N MET A 57 10.92 -3.04 25.37
CA MET A 57 10.41 -3.04 24.00
C MET A 57 10.51 -4.41 23.31
N VAL A 58 11.37 -5.29 23.83
CA VAL A 58 11.61 -6.64 23.30
C VAL A 58 11.63 -7.64 24.46
N LYS A 59 10.63 -8.51 24.50
CA LYS A 59 10.51 -9.49 25.60
C LYS A 59 11.58 -10.60 25.55
N ASP A 60 11.89 -11.07 24.35
CA ASP A 60 13.00 -11.99 24.07
C ASP A 60 14.13 -11.25 23.35
N LEU A 61 15.16 -10.88 24.08
CA LEU A 61 16.32 -10.17 23.52
C LEU A 61 17.23 -11.05 22.64
N VAL A 62 17.13 -12.36 22.72
CA VAL A 62 18.03 -13.28 22.02
C VAL A 62 17.56 -13.56 20.58
N GLY A 63 16.33 -14.03 20.44
CA GLY A 63 15.78 -14.44 19.14
C GLY A 63 15.69 -13.29 18.13
N PRO A 64 14.98 -12.20 18.43
CA PRO A 64 14.86 -11.04 17.52
C PRO A 64 16.20 -10.41 17.18
N ARG A 65 17.10 -10.29 18.15
CA ARG A 65 18.45 -9.76 17.91
C ARG A 65 19.25 -10.67 16.99
N ALA A 66 19.25 -11.97 17.19
CA ALA A 66 19.92 -12.93 16.29
C ALA A 66 19.35 -12.85 14.85
N LYS A 67 18.05 -12.65 14.73
CA LYS A 67 17.34 -12.58 13.46
C LYS A 67 17.58 -11.26 12.74
N PHE A 68 17.38 -10.12 13.37
CA PHE A 68 17.28 -8.82 12.72
C PHE A 68 18.51 -7.93 12.85
N TRP A 69 19.32 -8.13 13.91
CA TRP A 69 20.50 -7.29 14.11
C TRP A 69 21.69 -7.74 13.24
N LYS A 70 22.19 -6.82 12.44
CA LYS A 70 23.47 -6.92 11.72
C LYS A 70 24.27 -5.66 11.98
N THR A 71 25.59 -5.76 12.02
CA THR A 71 26.48 -4.61 12.23
C THR A 71 26.47 -3.69 11.02
N ASP A 72 26.56 -4.27 9.82
CA ASP A 72 26.42 -3.52 8.58
C ASP A 72 24.98 -3.07 8.36
N VAL A 73 24.79 -1.81 7.98
CA VAL A 73 23.48 -1.19 7.79
C VAL A 73 22.77 -1.78 6.58
N ASN A 74 23.49 -2.07 5.49
CA ASN A 74 22.87 -2.63 4.29
C ASN A 74 22.41 -4.06 4.55
N GLU A 75 23.26 -4.90 5.16
CA GLU A 75 22.85 -6.27 5.55
C GLU A 75 21.63 -6.23 6.49
N ARG A 76 21.56 -5.26 7.41
CA ARG A 76 20.48 -5.16 8.38
C ARG A 76 19.15 -4.77 7.73
N ARG A 77 19.13 -3.76 6.83
CA ARG A 77 17.92 -3.37 6.09
C ARG A 77 17.47 -4.44 5.08
N GLU A 78 18.41 -5.10 4.41
CA GLU A 78 18.14 -6.22 3.51
C GLU A 78 17.61 -7.45 4.26
N THR A 79 18.10 -7.69 5.48
CA THR A 79 17.54 -8.74 6.37
C THR A 79 16.08 -8.44 6.73
N LEU A 80 15.74 -7.19 6.96
CA LEU A 80 14.37 -6.80 7.34
C LEU A 80 13.42 -6.79 6.15
N MET A 81 13.82 -6.20 5.03
CA MET A 81 13.00 -6.02 3.82
C MET A 81 13.75 -6.47 2.57
N PRO A 82 13.98 -7.79 2.41
CA PRO A 82 14.78 -8.32 1.29
C PRO A 82 14.18 -8.01 -0.08
N PHE A 83 12.86 -8.08 -0.26
CA PHE A 83 12.24 -7.75 -1.55
C PHE A 83 12.39 -6.27 -1.90
N LEU A 84 12.19 -5.38 -0.92
CA LEU A 84 12.36 -3.95 -1.12
C LEU A 84 13.77 -3.63 -1.63
N TRP A 85 14.81 -4.17 -0.99
CA TRP A 85 16.19 -3.81 -1.30
C TRP A 85 16.78 -4.59 -2.47
N GLU A 86 16.53 -5.90 -2.56
CA GLU A 86 17.09 -6.74 -3.64
C GLU A 86 16.40 -6.53 -4.98
N ILE A 87 15.09 -6.21 -4.98
CA ILE A 87 14.32 -6.10 -6.22
C ILE A 87 13.99 -4.64 -6.53
N ILE A 88 13.31 -3.91 -5.62
CA ILE A 88 12.89 -2.55 -5.90
C ILE A 88 14.10 -1.60 -5.86
N GLY A 89 15.00 -1.77 -4.91
CA GLY A 89 16.22 -1.00 -4.80
C GLY A 89 17.15 -1.11 -6.02
N GLN A 90 17.00 -2.15 -6.83
CA GLN A 90 17.79 -2.33 -8.06
C GLN A 90 17.03 -1.97 -9.34
N ASN A 91 15.70 -2.15 -9.36
CA ASN A 91 14.89 -2.02 -10.57
C ASN A 91 13.83 -0.92 -10.51
N GLY A 92 13.75 -0.20 -9.40
CA GLY A 92 12.80 0.87 -9.14
C GLY A 92 13.44 2.04 -8.43
N GLN A 93 12.70 2.66 -7.52
CA GLN A 93 13.16 3.81 -6.71
C GLN A 93 12.64 3.71 -5.28
N ILE A 94 13.44 4.19 -4.31
CA ILE A 94 13.06 4.25 -2.89
C ILE A 94 13.35 5.67 -2.39
N TYR A 95 12.33 6.35 -1.85
CA TYR A 95 12.35 7.72 -1.34
C TYR A 95 12.19 7.75 0.18
N GLY A 96 12.73 8.77 0.83
CA GLY A 96 12.47 9.06 2.24
C GLY A 96 13.69 8.91 3.15
N ASN A 97 14.89 8.59 2.63
CA ASN A 97 16.10 8.63 3.44
C ASN A 97 16.55 10.06 3.67
N LYS A 98 16.04 10.70 4.72
CA LYS A 98 16.37 12.09 5.02
C LYS A 98 17.85 12.30 5.36
N GLU A 99 18.54 11.29 5.88
CA GLU A 99 19.98 11.37 6.15
C GLU A 99 20.81 11.47 4.87
N LYS A 100 20.26 11.00 3.74
CA LYS A 100 20.86 11.13 2.41
C LYS A 100 20.23 12.24 1.57
N GLY A 101 19.50 13.18 2.19
CA GLY A 101 18.88 14.31 1.50
C GLY A 101 17.69 13.94 0.61
N SER A 102 17.00 12.84 0.90
CA SER A 102 15.73 12.47 0.25
C SER A 102 14.62 12.54 1.30
N VAL A 103 13.86 13.61 1.30
CA VAL A 103 12.79 13.82 2.27
C VAL A 103 11.46 13.47 1.64
N MET A 104 10.69 12.61 2.32
CA MET A 104 9.27 12.41 2.05
C MET A 104 8.47 12.72 3.31
N ARG A 105 7.36 13.45 3.20
CA ARG A 105 6.63 13.92 4.38
C ARG A 105 5.13 14.08 4.15
N LEU A 106 4.38 14.04 5.26
CA LEU A 106 3.02 14.53 5.34
C LEU A 106 2.98 16.07 5.26
N THR A 107 1.90 16.60 4.72
CA THR A 107 1.60 18.04 4.75
C THR A 107 0.49 18.38 5.75
N ASN A 108 -0.32 17.41 6.17
CA ASN A 108 -1.30 17.60 7.23
C ASN A 108 -0.61 17.72 8.60
N PRO A 109 -1.14 18.52 9.54
CA PRO A 109 -0.54 18.73 10.86
C PRO A 109 -0.91 17.65 11.88
N TYR A 110 -1.77 16.68 11.52
CA TYR A 110 -2.35 15.74 12.47
C TYR A 110 -1.42 14.53 12.72
N LEU A 111 -0.73 14.05 11.66
CA LEU A 111 0.31 13.03 11.71
C LEU A 111 -0.16 11.70 12.31
N PHE A 112 -1.36 11.25 11.93
CA PHE A 112 -1.93 9.95 12.29
C PHE A 112 -2.84 9.43 11.18
N SER A 113 -3.36 8.21 11.33
CA SER A 113 -3.82 7.35 10.25
C SER A 113 -4.89 7.96 9.35
N TYR A 114 -6.10 8.31 9.84
CA TYR A 114 -7.14 8.77 8.93
C TYR A 114 -6.73 10.03 8.13
N PRO A 115 -6.22 11.12 8.75
CA PRO A 115 -5.70 12.27 7.99
C PRO A 115 -4.54 11.92 7.05
N GLY A 116 -3.66 11.00 7.42
CA GLY A 116 -2.57 10.51 6.58
C GLY A 116 -3.09 9.77 5.34
N TYR A 117 -3.99 8.82 5.53
CA TYR A 117 -4.66 8.11 4.43
C TYR A 117 -5.52 9.04 3.56
N ASN A 118 -6.20 10.02 4.17
CA ASN A 118 -6.91 11.03 3.38
C ASN A 118 -5.93 11.78 2.48
N GLU A 119 -4.83 12.31 3.01
CA GLU A 119 -3.84 13.02 2.21
C GLU A 119 -3.27 12.17 1.08
N LEU A 120 -2.95 10.90 1.37
CA LEU A 120 -2.44 9.94 0.40
C LEU A 120 -3.41 9.70 -0.77
N LEU A 121 -4.67 9.44 -0.45
CA LEU A 121 -5.67 8.99 -1.43
C LEU A 121 -6.40 10.14 -2.11
N VAL A 122 -6.51 11.30 -1.44
CA VAL A 122 -7.25 12.47 -1.94
C VAL A 122 -6.32 13.51 -2.58
N GLY A 123 -5.03 13.51 -2.19
CA GLY A 123 -4.03 14.39 -2.76
C GLY A 123 -3.95 15.77 -2.13
N PHE A 124 -4.63 16.03 -1.03
CA PHE A 124 -4.53 17.28 -0.27
C PHE A 124 -4.87 17.08 1.22
N ASN A 125 -4.40 18.03 2.04
CA ASN A 125 -4.77 18.12 3.44
C ASN A 125 -6.18 18.72 3.59
N ASP A 126 -7.00 18.14 4.48
CA ASP A 126 -8.33 18.65 4.82
C ASP A 126 -8.51 18.72 6.34
N ASP A 127 -8.64 19.92 6.87
CA ASP A 127 -8.80 20.15 8.30
C ASP A 127 -10.12 19.61 8.89
N SER A 128 -11.09 19.26 8.04
CA SER A 128 -12.31 18.57 8.48
C SER A 128 -12.09 17.07 8.74
N VAL A 129 -10.98 16.50 8.23
CA VAL A 129 -10.55 15.13 8.46
C VAL A 129 -9.43 15.14 9.51
N ASN A 130 -9.79 15.17 10.78
CA ASN A 130 -8.89 15.46 11.89
C ASN A 130 -9.02 14.49 13.09
N SER A 131 -9.67 13.35 12.88
CA SER A 131 -9.79 12.25 13.85
C SER A 131 -9.79 10.90 13.15
N ASN A 132 -9.65 9.82 13.93
CA ASN A 132 -9.84 8.44 13.48
C ASN A 132 -11.30 7.96 13.63
N ASP A 133 -12.23 8.88 13.87
CA ASP A 133 -13.64 8.54 14.00
C ASP A 133 -14.23 8.05 12.68
N LYS A 134 -15.26 7.22 12.78
CA LYS A 134 -15.99 6.66 11.64
C LYS A 134 -16.91 7.71 10.98
N ASN A 135 -16.32 8.79 10.48
CA ASN A 135 -16.97 9.82 9.70
C ASN A 135 -16.71 9.59 8.22
N TRP A 136 -17.77 9.59 7.41
CA TRP A 136 -17.64 9.42 5.96
C TRP A 136 -16.76 10.52 5.35
N ASN A 137 -15.69 10.12 4.66
CA ASN A 137 -14.79 11.08 4.02
C ASN A 137 -15.55 11.91 2.97
N PRO A 138 -15.59 13.25 3.11
CA PRO A 138 -16.30 14.09 2.15
C PRO A 138 -15.59 14.22 0.80
N ASN A 139 -14.30 13.85 0.76
CA ASN A 139 -13.43 14.11 -0.38
C ASN A 139 -13.47 12.95 -1.39
N THR A 140 -13.40 13.27 -2.67
CA THR A 140 -13.21 12.28 -3.74
C THR A 140 -11.78 11.78 -3.72
N ASN A 141 -11.59 10.47 -3.57
CA ASN A 141 -10.27 9.85 -3.57
C ASN A 141 -9.88 9.32 -4.97
N VAL A 142 -8.60 9.02 -5.17
CA VAL A 142 -8.08 8.57 -6.47
C VAL A 142 -8.67 7.25 -6.94
N LEU A 143 -9.04 6.35 -6.02
CA LEU A 143 -9.67 5.07 -6.37
C LEU A 143 -11.08 5.30 -6.95
N GLU A 144 -11.84 6.20 -6.33
CA GLU A 144 -13.15 6.65 -6.79
C GLU A 144 -13.04 7.33 -8.16
N PHE A 145 -12.12 8.30 -8.30
CA PHE A 145 -11.86 9.00 -9.55
C PHE A 145 -11.53 8.03 -10.70
N ILE A 146 -10.63 7.09 -10.47
CA ILE A 146 -10.25 6.09 -11.47
C ILE A 146 -11.41 5.13 -11.78
N ASN A 147 -12.19 4.68 -10.78
CA ASN A 147 -13.34 3.80 -11.02
C ASN A 147 -14.44 4.47 -11.86
N GLN A 148 -14.50 5.81 -11.91
CA GLN A 148 -15.42 6.56 -12.74
C GLN A 148 -14.99 6.61 -14.22
N GLN A 149 -13.76 6.28 -14.54
CA GLN A 149 -13.29 6.21 -15.93
C GLN A 149 -13.80 4.92 -16.59
N ASP A 150 -14.36 5.01 -17.78
CA ASP A 150 -15.00 3.88 -18.48
C ASP A 150 -14.14 2.61 -18.55
N GLU A 151 -12.83 2.77 -18.76
CA GLU A 151 -11.87 1.66 -18.86
C GLU A 151 -11.62 0.96 -17.52
N PHE A 152 -11.85 1.66 -16.40
CA PHE A 152 -11.56 1.21 -15.04
C PHE A 152 -12.80 0.84 -14.24
N LYS A 153 -13.99 1.08 -14.79
CA LYS A 153 -15.26 0.72 -14.14
C LYS A 153 -15.27 -0.75 -13.73
N ASN A 154 -15.52 -1.03 -12.46
CA ASN A 154 -15.45 -2.37 -11.85
C ASN A 154 -14.07 -3.06 -11.97
N LYS A 155 -12.99 -2.27 -12.10
CA LYS A 155 -11.59 -2.75 -12.13
C LYS A 155 -10.76 -2.22 -10.98
N VAL A 156 -11.40 -1.60 -10.01
CA VAL A 156 -10.80 -1.08 -8.78
C VAL A 156 -11.23 -1.95 -7.61
N ALA A 157 -10.33 -2.20 -6.67
CA ALA A 157 -10.65 -2.86 -5.41
C ALA A 157 -9.74 -2.37 -4.29
N ALA A 158 -10.25 -2.40 -3.05
CA ALA A 158 -9.50 -2.03 -1.86
C ALA A 158 -9.70 -3.05 -0.74
N PHE A 159 -8.61 -3.41 -0.06
CA PHE A 159 -8.59 -4.32 1.08
C PHE A 159 -7.79 -3.70 2.21
N SER A 160 -8.34 -3.69 3.41
CA SER A 160 -7.67 -3.10 4.57
C SER A 160 -7.78 -3.99 5.80
N SER A 161 -6.75 -3.95 6.64
CA SER A 161 -6.80 -4.57 7.95
C SER A 161 -7.66 -3.77 8.92
N TRP A 162 -7.67 -2.45 8.83
CA TRP A 162 -8.43 -1.57 9.71
C TRP A 162 -9.85 -1.31 9.18
N GLU A 163 -10.84 -1.51 10.04
CA GLU A 163 -12.27 -1.38 9.65
C GLU A 163 -12.66 0.05 9.23
N VAL A 164 -11.96 1.08 9.73
CA VAL A 164 -12.25 2.50 9.41
C VAL A 164 -12.04 2.83 7.93
N PHE A 165 -11.40 1.96 7.18
CA PHE A 165 -11.25 2.15 5.72
C PHE A 165 -12.57 2.20 4.96
N ASP A 166 -13.64 1.60 5.45
CA ASP A 166 -14.97 1.78 4.86
C ASP A 166 -15.34 3.27 4.81
N TRP A 167 -14.99 4.03 5.87
CA TRP A 167 -15.22 5.48 5.96
C TRP A 167 -14.15 6.32 5.23
N ILE A 168 -12.88 5.94 5.32
CA ILE A 168 -11.77 6.62 4.63
C ILE A 168 -12.00 6.66 3.12
N ILE A 169 -12.37 5.52 2.53
CA ILE A 169 -12.65 5.40 1.09
C ILE A 169 -14.07 5.88 0.75
N ASN A 170 -14.95 6.00 1.74
CA ASN A 170 -16.37 6.29 1.62
C ASN A 170 -17.13 5.19 0.83
N LYS A 171 -17.26 4.03 1.45
CA LYS A 171 -17.92 2.85 0.87
C LYS A 171 -19.37 3.11 0.45
N GLU A 172 -20.09 4.01 1.16
CA GLU A 172 -21.46 4.38 0.80
C GLU A 172 -21.56 5.07 -0.58
N ARG A 173 -20.52 5.80 -0.97
CA ARG A 173 -20.49 6.53 -2.25
C ARG A 173 -19.93 5.69 -3.40
N ASN A 174 -19.23 4.60 -3.08
CA ASN A 174 -18.46 3.82 -4.05
C ASN A 174 -19.08 2.44 -4.31
N ASP A 175 -19.07 2.01 -5.57
CA ASP A 175 -19.62 0.74 -6.06
C ASP A 175 -18.56 -0.32 -6.39
N PHE A 176 -17.28 -0.05 -6.16
CA PHE A 176 -16.23 -1.07 -6.30
C PHE A 176 -16.01 -1.84 -4.99
N THR A 177 -15.37 -3.00 -5.07
CA THR A 177 -15.15 -3.87 -3.91
C THR A 177 -14.27 -3.19 -2.87
N ILE A 178 -14.79 -3.00 -1.67
CA ILE A 178 -14.10 -2.52 -0.47
C ILE A 178 -14.35 -3.54 0.65
N ASN A 179 -13.27 -4.11 1.20
CA ASN A 179 -13.34 -5.05 2.32
C ASN A 179 -12.32 -4.67 3.39
N SER A 180 -12.77 -4.39 4.58
CA SER A 180 -11.96 -3.90 5.70
C SER A 180 -12.28 -4.60 7.01
N GLY A 181 -11.33 -4.56 7.96
CA GLY A 181 -11.51 -5.08 9.32
C GLY A 181 -12.00 -6.53 9.37
N GLY A 182 -12.74 -6.88 10.40
CA GLY A 182 -13.34 -8.21 10.60
C GLY A 182 -14.60 -8.51 9.78
N PHE A 183 -14.88 -7.70 8.73
CA PHE A 183 -16.06 -7.93 7.90
C PHE A 183 -15.81 -9.01 6.84
N PRO A 184 -16.78 -9.91 6.62
CA PRO A 184 -16.75 -10.84 5.50
C PRO A 184 -16.63 -10.09 4.17
N LEU A 185 -15.96 -10.69 3.18
CA LEU A 185 -15.95 -10.16 1.82
C LEU A 185 -17.32 -10.41 1.17
N GLU A 186 -18.01 -9.34 0.85
CA GLU A 186 -19.28 -9.33 0.14
C GLU A 186 -19.04 -9.08 -1.35
N ASP A 187 -18.92 -10.15 -2.11
CA ASP A 187 -18.80 -10.11 -3.58
C ASP A 187 -19.61 -11.25 -4.18
N GLY A 188 -20.13 -11.05 -5.40
CA GLY A 188 -20.94 -12.06 -6.09
C GLY A 188 -20.19 -13.35 -6.43
N LEU A 189 -18.87 -13.27 -6.59
CA LEU A 189 -18.00 -14.40 -6.95
C LEU A 189 -16.82 -14.50 -5.97
N LEU A 190 -16.83 -15.56 -5.15
CA LEU A 190 -15.80 -15.84 -4.16
C LEU A 190 -15.11 -17.18 -4.43
N THR A 191 -13.79 -17.22 -4.21
CA THR A 191 -13.05 -18.48 -4.17
C THR A 191 -13.48 -19.35 -2.99
N ALA A 192 -13.17 -20.65 -3.03
CA ALA A 192 -13.42 -21.54 -1.90
C ALA A 192 -12.70 -21.06 -0.63
N LYS A 193 -11.49 -20.50 -0.78
CA LYS A 193 -10.69 -19.95 0.32
C LYS A 193 -11.36 -18.70 0.92
N GLN A 194 -11.87 -17.77 0.11
CA GLN A 194 -12.59 -16.59 0.59
C GLN A 194 -13.89 -16.98 1.32
N LYS A 195 -14.66 -17.94 0.79
CA LYS A 195 -15.85 -18.47 1.47
C LYS A 195 -15.50 -19.10 2.83
N TRP A 196 -14.42 -19.86 2.87
CA TRP A 196 -13.94 -20.45 4.12
C TRP A 196 -13.54 -19.36 5.13
N MET A 197 -12.76 -18.34 4.72
CA MET A 197 -12.41 -17.22 5.60
C MET A 197 -13.64 -16.46 6.08
N ASN A 198 -14.62 -16.19 5.21
CA ASN A 198 -15.87 -15.52 5.58
C ASN A 198 -16.63 -16.25 6.69
N SER A 199 -16.50 -17.57 6.79
CA SER A 199 -17.26 -18.37 7.78
C SER A 199 -16.83 -18.13 9.24
N PHE A 200 -15.68 -17.49 9.47
CA PHE A 200 -15.16 -17.27 10.82
C PHE A 200 -14.45 -15.92 11.03
N ILE A 201 -14.27 -15.09 10.01
CA ILE A 201 -13.45 -13.88 10.11
C ILE A 201 -13.95 -12.93 11.20
N SER A 202 -15.26 -12.83 11.41
CA SER A 202 -15.86 -11.98 12.46
C SER A 202 -15.67 -12.53 13.88
N GLU A 203 -15.21 -13.78 14.02
CA GLU A 203 -14.97 -14.44 15.32
C GLU A 203 -13.48 -14.41 15.70
N ILE A 204 -12.60 -14.00 14.78
CA ILE A 204 -11.16 -13.93 15.03
C ILE A 204 -10.87 -12.75 15.95
N PRO A 205 -10.16 -12.97 17.07
CA PRO A 205 -9.71 -11.86 17.91
C PRO A 205 -8.78 -10.94 17.15
N TYR A 206 -8.95 -9.63 17.33
CA TYR A 206 -8.04 -8.64 16.77
C TYR A 206 -6.64 -8.70 17.40
N PRO A 207 -5.58 -8.25 16.69
CA PRO A 207 -4.23 -8.11 17.27
C PRO A 207 -4.20 -7.28 18.53
N ASN A 208 -5.05 -6.25 18.59
CA ASN A 208 -5.26 -5.42 19.76
C ASN A 208 -6.78 -5.24 19.99
N TYR A 209 -7.23 -5.56 21.19
CA TYR A 209 -8.67 -5.56 21.50
C TYR A 209 -9.28 -4.16 21.35
N GLY A 210 -10.36 -4.09 20.59
CA GLY A 210 -11.15 -2.86 20.43
C GLY A 210 -10.69 -1.89 19.32
N THR A 211 -9.62 -2.21 18.59
CA THR A 211 -9.12 -1.32 17.52
C THR A 211 -9.82 -1.51 16.18
N GLY A 212 -10.49 -2.65 15.96
CA GLY A 212 -11.12 -2.95 14.66
C GLY A 212 -10.13 -3.35 13.56
N VAL A 213 -8.91 -3.71 13.94
CA VAL A 213 -7.83 -4.14 13.05
C VAL A 213 -7.80 -5.66 12.99
N ARG A 214 -8.08 -6.25 11.84
CA ARG A 214 -7.87 -7.70 11.62
C ARG A 214 -6.41 -8.01 11.32
N TRP A 215 -6.01 -9.26 11.55
CA TRP A 215 -4.67 -9.72 11.18
C TRP A 215 -4.37 -9.54 9.69
N ASP A 216 -3.20 -8.99 9.36
CA ASP A 216 -2.76 -8.69 7.99
C ASP A 216 -2.75 -9.91 7.07
N VAL A 217 -2.57 -11.10 7.62
CA VAL A 217 -2.67 -12.34 6.84
C VAL A 217 -4.02 -12.51 6.16
N PHE A 218 -5.12 -12.12 6.82
CA PHE A 218 -6.44 -12.21 6.20
C PHE A 218 -6.64 -11.14 5.13
N THR A 219 -6.13 -9.93 5.37
CA THR A 219 -6.14 -8.85 4.37
C THR A 219 -5.37 -9.26 3.12
N TYR A 220 -4.15 -9.80 3.31
CA TYR A 220 -3.34 -10.35 2.23
C TYR A 220 -4.10 -11.44 1.45
N GLU A 221 -4.67 -12.40 2.14
CA GLU A 221 -5.33 -13.53 1.51
C GLU A 221 -6.61 -13.15 0.76
N TYR A 222 -7.44 -12.24 1.32
CA TYR A 222 -8.59 -11.69 0.61
C TYR A 222 -8.18 -10.94 -0.66
N ALA A 223 -7.20 -10.04 -0.54
CA ALA A 223 -6.70 -9.23 -1.66
C ALA A 223 -6.05 -10.09 -2.74
N PHE A 224 -5.24 -11.08 -2.35
CA PHE A 224 -4.51 -11.92 -3.30
C PHE A 224 -5.42 -12.91 -4.02
N GLU A 225 -6.40 -13.50 -3.33
CA GLU A 225 -7.44 -14.33 -3.97
C GLU A 225 -8.31 -13.47 -4.92
N TYR A 226 -8.66 -12.24 -4.51
CA TYR A 226 -9.41 -11.31 -5.35
C TYR A 226 -8.62 -10.93 -6.62
N LEU A 227 -7.34 -10.60 -6.46
CA LEU A 227 -6.44 -10.27 -7.58
C LEU A 227 -6.42 -11.40 -8.62
N LYS A 228 -6.34 -12.65 -8.18
CA LYS A 228 -6.31 -13.84 -9.06
C LYS A 228 -7.64 -14.10 -9.76
N LEU A 229 -8.75 -13.87 -9.07
CA LEU A 229 -10.09 -14.21 -9.58
C LEU A 229 -10.66 -13.10 -10.46
N HIS A 230 -10.59 -11.83 -10.01
CA HIS A 230 -11.29 -10.70 -10.63
C HIS A 230 -10.40 -9.86 -11.54
N ASN A 231 -9.08 -10.02 -11.44
CA ASN A 231 -8.11 -9.30 -12.26
C ASN A 231 -8.32 -7.77 -12.26
N PRO A 232 -8.35 -7.10 -11.10
CA PRO A 232 -8.49 -5.64 -11.02
C PRO A 232 -7.30 -4.94 -11.71
N ARG A 233 -7.54 -3.75 -12.24
CA ARG A 233 -6.47 -2.90 -12.80
C ARG A 233 -5.89 -1.95 -11.74
N VAL A 234 -6.68 -1.62 -10.71
CA VAL A 234 -6.20 -0.88 -9.55
C VAL A 234 -6.55 -1.68 -8.30
N LEU A 235 -5.52 -2.01 -7.53
CA LEU A 235 -5.67 -2.73 -6.26
C LEU A 235 -4.99 -1.93 -5.16
N TYR A 236 -5.74 -1.59 -4.12
CA TYR A 236 -5.19 -0.99 -2.91
C TYR A 236 -5.22 -2.00 -1.76
N ILE A 237 -4.12 -2.12 -1.04
CA ILE A 237 -4.01 -2.98 0.15
C ILE A 237 -3.40 -2.15 1.28
N ALA A 238 -4.12 -2.02 2.39
CA ALA A 238 -3.65 -1.34 3.59
C ALA A 238 -3.46 -2.35 4.72
N PHE A 239 -2.20 -2.55 5.12
CA PHE A 239 -1.79 -3.37 6.25
C PHE A 239 -1.61 -2.52 7.51
N ASP A 240 -1.86 -3.09 8.70
CA ASP A 240 -1.98 -2.30 9.92
C ASP A 240 -1.26 -2.90 11.15
N GLU A 241 -0.92 -4.21 11.16
CA GLU A 241 -0.29 -4.85 12.33
C GLU A 241 0.97 -4.13 12.83
N THR A 242 1.67 -3.41 11.93
CA THR A 242 2.87 -2.64 12.29
C THR A 242 2.56 -1.49 13.22
N ASP A 243 1.44 -0.80 13.02
CA ASP A 243 0.96 0.25 13.93
C ASP A 243 0.54 -0.34 15.28
N GLU A 244 -0.26 -1.40 15.27
CA GLU A 244 -0.73 -2.08 16.47
C GLU A 244 0.40 -2.57 17.36
N PHE A 245 1.41 -3.25 16.80
CA PHE A 245 2.56 -3.71 17.58
C PHE A 245 3.44 -2.57 18.10
N SER A 246 3.51 -1.46 17.35
CA SER A 246 4.20 -0.26 17.82
C SER A 246 3.52 0.34 19.02
N HIS A 247 2.19 0.51 19.00
CA HIS A 247 1.41 1.02 20.13
C HIS A 247 1.53 0.13 21.38
N GLN A 248 1.64 -1.18 21.19
CA GLN A 248 1.86 -2.15 22.26
C GLN A 248 3.33 -2.18 22.74
N ARG A 249 4.23 -1.43 22.11
CA ARG A 249 5.68 -1.43 22.37
C ARG A 249 6.31 -2.82 22.19
N GLU A 250 5.83 -3.59 21.22
CA GLU A 250 6.32 -4.92 20.89
C GLU A 250 7.20 -4.86 19.63
N TYR A 251 8.41 -4.33 19.79
CA TYR A 251 9.31 -4.06 18.65
C TYR A 251 9.73 -5.33 17.90
N ASP A 252 9.88 -6.45 18.55
CA ASP A 252 10.14 -7.74 17.93
C ASP A 252 9.01 -8.20 17.01
N LYS A 253 7.76 -7.97 17.42
CA LYS A 253 6.59 -8.24 16.57
C LYS A 253 6.47 -7.24 15.42
N TYR A 254 6.74 -5.95 15.70
CA TYR A 254 6.80 -4.92 14.67
C TYR A 254 7.78 -5.25 13.56
N LEU A 255 9.04 -5.61 13.89
CA LEU A 255 10.03 -6.04 12.90
C LEU A 255 9.58 -7.32 12.16
N SER A 256 8.98 -8.27 12.89
CA SER A 256 8.49 -9.50 12.29
C SER A 256 7.30 -9.26 11.34
N ALA A 257 6.44 -8.30 11.65
CA ALA A 257 5.36 -7.86 10.77
C ALA A 257 5.93 -7.22 9.49
N ILE A 258 6.86 -6.26 9.59
CA ILE A 258 7.52 -5.65 8.42
C ILE A 258 8.11 -6.73 7.50
N GLN A 259 8.88 -7.68 8.05
CA GLN A 259 9.50 -8.74 7.24
C GLN A 259 8.45 -9.64 6.58
N ARG A 260 7.37 -9.97 7.27
CA ARG A 260 6.26 -10.77 6.72
C ARG A 260 5.55 -10.04 5.59
N LEU A 261 5.29 -8.72 5.77
CA LEU A 261 4.64 -7.89 4.76
C LEU A 261 5.51 -7.72 3.51
N ASP A 262 6.81 -7.54 3.65
CA ASP A 262 7.76 -7.57 2.52
C ASP A 262 7.65 -8.90 1.72
N GLY A 263 7.49 -10.01 2.44
CA GLY A 263 7.25 -11.33 1.84
C GLY A 263 5.91 -11.45 1.09
N TYR A 264 4.82 -10.87 1.62
CA TYR A 264 3.52 -10.83 0.95
C TYR A 264 3.56 -9.96 -0.31
N ILE A 265 4.22 -8.81 -0.23
CA ILE A 265 4.41 -7.91 -1.37
C ILE A 265 5.22 -8.61 -2.48
N LYS A 266 6.29 -9.32 -2.11
CA LYS A 266 7.06 -10.15 -3.05
C LYS A 266 6.18 -11.18 -3.76
N GLN A 267 5.28 -11.85 -3.03
CA GLN A 267 4.40 -12.85 -3.63
C GLN A 267 3.41 -12.22 -4.61
N ILE A 268 2.80 -11.07 -4.25
CA ILE A 268 1.91 -10.31 -5.15
C ILE A 268 2.67 -9.89 -6.41
N TRP A 269 3.85 -9.29 -6.25
CA TRP A 269 4.67 -8.85 -7.38
C TRP A 269 5.04 -10.01 -8.31
N ASN A 270 5.59 -11.09 -7.76
CA ASN A 270 6.00 -12.26 -8.55
C ASN A 270 4.83 -12.87 -9.32
N TRP A 271 3.65 -12.95 -8.68
CA TRP A 271 2.46 -13.42 -9.36
C TRP A 271 2.07 -12.51 -10.51
N THR A 272 2.04 -11.18 -10.30
CA THR A 272 1.70 -10.24 -11.38
C THR A 272 2.68 -10.35 -12.55
N GLN A 273 3.98 -10.49 -12.27
CA GLN A 273 4.98 -10.66 -13.32
C GLN A 273 4.91 -12.03 -14.03
N SER A 274 4.22 -13.00 -13.44
CA SER A 274 3.94 -14.30 -14.09
C SER A 274 2.71 -14.27 -15.01
N GLN A 275 1.85 -13.27 -14.90
CA GLN A 275 0.60 -13.19 -15.64
C GLN A 275 0.69 -12.25 -16.85
N LYS A 276 0.35 -12.71 -18.07
CA LYS A 276 0.41 -11.91 -19.31
C LYS A 276 -0.29 -10.55 -19.20
N ARG A 277 -1.38 -10.45 -18.43
CA ARG A 277 -2.15 -9.22 -18.23
C ARG A 277 -1.39 -8.17 -17.42
N TYR A 278 -0.54 -8.58 -16.50
CA TYR A 278 0.14 -7.73 -15.53
C TYR A 278 1.62 -7.54 -15.81
N ARG A 279 2.28 -8.56 -16.40
CA ARG A 279 3.72 -8.57 -16.63
C ARG A 279 4.15 -7.38 -17.50
N GLU A 280 5.11 -6.61 -17.00
CA GLU A 280 5.64 -5.41 -17.66
C GLU A 280 4.57 -4.32 -17.94
N LYS A 281 3.41 -4.40 -17.25
CA LYS A 281 2.28 -3.48 -17.37
C LYS A 281 1.76 -3.02 -16.02
N THR A 282 2.44 -3.40 -14.95
CA THR A 282 2.02 -3.10 -13.58
C THR A 282 3.06 -2.23 -12.89
N THR A 283 2.61 -1.13 -12.30
CA THR A 283 3.38 -0.33 -11.36
C THR A 283 2.94 -0.65 -9.94
N LEU A 284 3.90 -1.01 -9.09
CA LEU A 284 3.71 -1.21 -7.66
C LEU A 284 4.25 0.01 -6.91
N ILE A 285 3.43 0.57 -6.02
CA ILE A 285 3.80 1.65 -5.11
C ILE A 285 3.59 1.14 -3.68
N ILE A 286 4.61 1.31 -2.83
CA ILE A 286 4.56 0.97 -1.41
C ILE A 286 4.88 2.22 -0.62
N THR A 287 4.12 2.51 0.43
CA THR A 287 4.36 3.67 1.31
C THR A 287 3.78 3.43 2.70
N THR A 288 3.78 4.45 3.53
CA THR A 288 3.11 4.49 4.83
C THR A 288 2.23 5.75 4.90
N ASP A 289 1.33 5.79 5.84
CA ASP A 289 0.38 6.88 6.05
C ASP A 289 0.91 7.95 7.01
N HIS A 290 1.72 7.55 8.01
CA HIS A 290 2.44 8.45 8.92
C HIS A 290 3.75 7.81 9.39
N GLY A 291 4.63 8.63 9.93
CA GLY A 291 5.82 8.18 10.65
C GLY A 291 5.57 8.06 12.16
N ARG A 292 6.64 7.91 12.92
CA ARG A 292 6.63 7.78 14.37
C ARG A 292 7.81 8.53 14.98
N GLY A 293 7.75 8.74 16.30
CA GLY A 293 8.83 9.34 17.04
C GLY A 293 10.13 8.52 17.02
N ASP A 294 11.18 9.11 17.56
CA ASP A 294 12.49 8.49 17.70
C ASP A 294 12.61 7.78 19.06
N TYR A 295 13.56 6.82 19.16
CA TYR A 295 13.92 6.19 20.43
C TYR A 295 14.50 7.19 21.42
N THR A 296 15.33 8.13 20.95
CA THR A 296 16.04 9.08 21.83
C THR A 296 15.13 9.94 22.70
N ASP A 297 13.89 10.20 22.28
CA ASP A 297 12.89 10.90 23.08
C ASP A 297 11.85 9.96 23.71
N GLY A 298 12.04 8.65 23.59
CA GLY A 298 11.19 7.60 24.15
C GLY A 298 9.84 7.41 23.42
N ARG A 299 9.67 7.99 22.24
CA ARG A 299 8.40 8.04 21.52
C ARG A 299 8.33 7.26 20.22
N TRP A 300 9.28 6.33 19.97
CA TRP A 300 9.25 5.49 18.76
C TRP A 300 7.90 4.76 18.55
N SER A 301 7.20 4.45 19.65
CA SER A 301 5.89 3.77 19.60
C SER A 301 4.70 4.72 19.41
N SER A 302 4.96 6.02 19.26
CA SER A 302 3.94 7.07 19.20
C SER A 302 4.02 7.85 17.91
N HIS A 303 2.91 8.43 17.51
CA HIS A 303 2.75 9.33 16.38
C HIS A 303 1.81 10.49 16.75
N GLY A 304 1.55 11.40 15.83
CA GLY A 304 0.63 12.52 16.03
C GLY A 304 1.33 13.88 16.13
N LYS A 305 0.56 14.94 16.14
CA LYS A 305 0.98 16.34 16.00
C LYS A 305 2.14 16.78 16.93
N SER A 306 2.21 16.21 18.12
CA SER A 306 3.24 16.57 19.12
C SER A 306 4.46 15.65 19.10
N ILE A 307 4.52 14.70 18.18
CA ILE A 307 5.57 13.71 18.10
C ILE A 307 6.54 14.09 16.98
N PRO A 308 7.77 14.53 17.29
CA PRO A 308 8.79 14.77 16.29
C PRO A 308 9.06 13.53 15.46
N GLU A 309 9.44 13.69 14.21
CA GLU A 309 9.70 12.63 13.21
C GLU A 309 8.45 11.98 12.61
N ALA A 310 7.25 12.11 13.25
CA ALA A 310 6.02 11.49 12.74
C ALA A 310 5.57 12.03 11.37
N GLU A 311 6.07 13.17 10.94
CA GLU A 311 5.83 13.71 9.61
C GLU A 311 6.66 13.07 8.51
N TYR A 312 7.78 12.38 8.83
CA TYR A 312 8.68 11.81 7.84
C TYR A 312 8.27 10.40 7.44
N LEU A 313 8.16 10.22 6.14
CA LEU A 313 7.70 9.01 5.50
C LEU A 313 8.73 8.43 4.53
N TRP A 314 8.32 7.37 3.87
CA TRP A 314 9.06 6.75 2.79
C TRP A 314 8.10 6.25 1.72
N SER A 315 8.61 6.04 0.51
CA SER A 315 7.88 5.37 -0.57
C SER A 315 8.83 4.60 -1.46
N ALA A 316 8.34 3.50 -2.00
CA ALA A 316 9.04 2.73 -3.01
C ALA A 316 8.14 2.51 -4.22
N ILE A 317 8.74 2.54 -5.41
CA ILE A 317 8.01 2.36 -6.66
C ILE A 317 8.82 1.50 -7.63
N ILE A 318 8.15 0.58 -8.30
CA ILE A 318 8.70 -0.22 -9.39
C ILE A 318 7.63 -0.43 -10.46
N GLY A 319 8.00 -0.25 -11.73
CA GLY A 319 7.08 -0.44 -12.85
C GLY A 319 7.74 -0.16 -14.19
N PRO A 320 7.03 -0.41 -15.31
CA PRO A 320 7.60 -0.26 -16.65
C PRO A 320 7.98 1.18 -17.00
N ASP A 321 7.29 2.17 -16.42
CA ASP A 321 7.54 3.59 -16.65
C ASP A 321 8.41 4.22 -15.58
N THR A 322 8.92 3.45 -14.62
CA THR A 322 9.76 3.95 -13.54
C THR A 322 11.24 3.73 -13.86
N PRO A 323 12.06 4.79 -13.89
CA PRO A 323 13.51 4.61 -14.03
C PRO A 323 14.10 3.85 -12.85
N ALA A 324 15.00 2.90 -13.10
CA ALA A 324 15.72 2.15 -12.08
C ALA A 324 16.83 3.01 -11.46
N LEU A 325 16.49 3.89 -10.52
CA LEU A 325 17.42 4.83 -9.86
C LEU A 325 17.84 4.39 -8.46
N GLY A 326 17.25 3.33 -7.94
CA GLY A 326 17.56 2.79 -6.62
C GLY A 326 17.15 3.69 -5.46
N GLU A 327 17.95 3.72 -4.42
CA GLU A 327 17.77 4.63 -3.29
C GLU A 327 18.02 6.08 -3.74
N ILE A 328 16.97 6.90 -3.67
CA ILE A 328 17.04 8.30 -4.08
C ILE A 328 17.76 9.12 -3.02
N THR A 329 18.69 9.97 -3.48
CA THR A 329 19.49 10.86 -2.64
C THR A 329 19.53 12.27 -3.21
N ASN A 330 19.74 13.28 -2.36
CA ASN A 330 19.86 14.69 -2.75
C ASN A 330 18.75 15.12 -3.73
N ALA A 331 17.50 14.91 -3.33
CA ALA A 331 16.33 15.20 -4.15
C ALA A 331 15.44 16.25 -3.48
N ASP A 332 14.58 16.86 -4.29
CA ASP A 332 13.51 17.70 -3.78
C ASP A 332 12.60 16.91 -2.84
N THR A 333 12.04 17.60 -1.86
CA THR A 333 11.06 17.01 -0.93
C THR A 333 9.84 16.50 -1.69
N VAL A 334 9.48 15.25 -1.43
CA VAL A 334 8.24 14.62 -1.90
C VAL A 334 7.21 14.70 -0.78
N ALA A 335 5.98 15.05 -1.12
CA ALA A 335 4.87 15.05 -0.19
C ALA A 335 3.87 13.92 -0.51
N THR A 336 3.22 13.39 0.52
CA THR A 336 2.24 12.29 0.39
C THR A 336 1.09 12.67 -0.51
N ASN A 337 0.66 13.94 -0.49
CA ASN A 337 -0.41 14.47 -1.32
C ASN A 337 -0.13 14.40 -2.84
N GLN A 338 1.09 14.04 -3.25
CA GLN A 338 1.47 13.87 -4.66
C GLN A 338 1.18 12.45 -5.18
N ILE A 339 0.94 11.48 -4.30
CA ILE A 339 0.77 10.07 -4.69
C ILE A 339 -0.50 9.87 -5.51
N ALA A 340 -1.63 10.47 -5.11
CA ALA A 340 -2.89 10.36 -5.85
C ALA A 340 -2.76 10.82 -7.31
N ALA A 341 -2.17 11.99 -7.53
CA ALA A 341 -1.92 12.51 -8.87
C ALA A 341 -0.92 11.64 -9.65
N THR A 342 0.07 11.06 -8.98
CA THR A 342 1.06 10.16 -9.62
C THR A 342 0.42 8.86 -10.08
N ILE A 343 -0.46 8.25 -9.26
CA ILE A 343 -1.23 7.05 -9.63
C ILE A 343 -2.12 7.33 -10.84
N SER A 344 -2.88 8.41 -10.79
CA SER A 344 -3.77 8.78 -11.89
C SER A 344 -3.02 9.02 -13.19
N HIS A 345 -1.88 9.72 -13.12
CA HIS A 345 -1.03 9.99 -14.28
C HIS A 345 -0.46 8.71 -14.90
N LEU A 346 0.02 7.76 -14.08
CA LEU A 346 0.48 6.45 -14.52
C LEU A 346 -0.60 5.68 -15.29
N LEU A 347 -1.86 5.86 -14.93
CA LEU A 347 -3.01 5.25 -15.58
C LEU A 347 -3.56 6.07 -16.77
N GLY A 348 -2.93 7.20 -17.10
CA GLY A 348 -3.23 8.01 -18.27
C GLY A 348 -4.16 9.20 -18.03
N TYR A 349 -4.52 9.50 -16.79
CA TYR A 349 -5.47 10.56 -16.45
C TYR A 349 -4.82 11.67 -15.63
N ASP A 350 -5.37 12.88 -15.73
CA ASP A 350 -5.08 13.98 -14.82
C ASP A 350 -6.07 13.91 -13.66
N TYR A 351 -5.55 13.78 -12.45
CA TYR A 351 -6.38 13.61 -11.25
C TYR A 351 -7.15 14.87 -10.92
N GLU A 352 -8.44 14.73 -10.76
CA GLU A 352 -9.34 15.78 -10.31
C GLU A 352 -10.02 15.38 -9.00
N SER A 353 -9.96 16.24 -8.01
CA SER A 353 -10.61 16.09 -6.72
C SER A 353 -11.34 17.38 -6.34
N ASN A 354 -11.99 17.41 -5.16
CA ASN A 354 -12.75 18.55 -4.65
C ASN A 354 -11.90 19.83 -4.51
N ARG A 355 -10.58 19.67 -4.37
CA ARG A 355 -9.58 20.74 -4.25
C ARG A 355 -8.34 20.36 -5.08
N PRO A 356 -7.47 21.32 -5.39
CA PRO A 356 -6.22 21.01 -6.09
C PRO A 356 -5.38 20.00 -5.30
N ALA A 357 -5.03 18.90 -5.94
CA ALA A 357 -4.13 17.90 -5.40
C ALA A 357 -2.66 18.32 -5.57
N GLY A 358 -1.75 17.63 -4.87
CA GLY A 358 -0.32 17.71 -5.11
C GLY A 358 0.04 17.33 -6.56
N SER A 359 1.14 17.87 -7.05
CA SER A 359 1.61 17.59 -8.41
C SER A 359 2.19 16.18 -8.54
N VAL A 360 2.17 15.64 -9.76
CA VAL A 360 2.82 14.36 -10.09
C VAL A 360 4.30 14.37 -9.69
N ILE A 361 4.78 13.29 -9.08
CA ILE A 361 6.19 13.09 -8.76
C ILE A 361 6.92 12.70 -10.05
N LYS A 362 7.33 13.70 -10.83
CA LYS A 362 7.89 13.51 -12.18
C LYS A 362 9.09 12.56 -12.22
N ARG A 363 9.93 12.54 -11.17
CA ARG A 363 11.10 11.65 -11.11
C ARG A 363 10.73 10.16 -11.01
N MET A 364 9.53 9.84 -10.53
CA MET A 364 9.03 8.47 -10.50
C MET A 364 8.66 7.93 -11.88
N ILE A 365 8.55 8.80 -12.89
CA ILE A 365 8.03 8.48 -14.22
C ILE A 365 9.07 8.88 -15.27
N ARG A 366 9.19 8.06 -16.33
CA ARG A 366 10.06 8.33 -17.52
C ARG A 366 9.47 9.39 -18.41
#